data_de04ad1ca59ab63866d6954b2cfae3ca
#
_entry.id   de04ad1ca59ab63866d6954b2cfae3ca
#
_cell.length_a   1.000
_cell.length_b   1.000
_cell.length_c   1.000
_cell.angle_alpha   90.00
_cell.angle_beta   90.00
_cell.angle_gamma   90.00
#
_symmetry.space_group_name_H-M   'P 1'
#
loop_
_entity.id
_entity.type
_entity.pdbx_description
1 polymer ?
#
loop_
_entity_poly.entity_id
_entity_poly.type
_entity_poly.pdbx_seq_one_letter_code
_entity_poly.pdbx_strand_id
1 'polypeptide(L)'
;MLTFFTTAKPFRGHNSVIQRNALKSWKLLHPDVEVILFGEDEGAAAAVREVGIRHEPYTEKNESGSNRMDYMFLRAQQIARHEVLCYSNCDILLMQDFCEALGRVKTAHSNFLMVGRRWDAEINEPLQFERNDWRAQLREQVLREGKQRTPDYIDYFAFSRGVFGGELPPLVVGRVFWDNWTVWKARDAGHPVVDVSAAVIAVHQNHDYGHVPQGKQRVYYGEEARRNYEVAGGWKHLRTIADATEVLREEGLKPNRLRRWAVAKRYVRQAWRVLFYDLIQPLWFFVLGITRPVRRALGLRTGTLPRSREKV
;
A
#
# COMPACT_ATOMS: atom_id res chain seq x y z
N MET A 1 -7.93 -0.76 22.25
CA MET A 1 -6.97 -1.50 21.47
C MET A 1 -7.16 -1.15 19.98
N LEU A 2 -7.43 -2.04 19.07
CA LEU A 2 -7.31 -1.79 17.62
C LEU A 2 -8.22 -2.73 16.84
N THR A 3 -8.84 -2.25 15.76
CA THR A 3 -9.58 -3.07 14.80
C THR A 3 -8.83 -3.10 13.47
N PHE A 4 -8.35 -4.28 13.06
CA PHE A 4 -7.91 -4.52 11.69
C PHE A 4 -9.09 -4.72 10.76
N PHE A 5 -8.95 -4.27 9.53
CA PHE A 5 -9.87 -4.64 8.46
C PHE A 5 -9.12 -4.83 7.14
N THR A 6 -9.60 -5.74 6.34
CA THR A 6 -8.94 -6.12 5.08
C THR A 6 -9.93 -6.74 4.11
N THR A 7 -9.50 -6.91 2.87
CA THR A 7 -10.09 -7.81 1.88
C THR A 7 -9.07 -8.84 1.44
N ALA A 8 -9.52 -9.99 0.98
CA ALA A 8 -8.66 -11.09 0.58
C ALA A 8 -8.79 -11.39 -0.93
N LYS A 9 -7.85 -12.15 -1.43
CA LYS A 9 -7.96 -12.90 -2.69
C LYS A 9 -8.60 -14.26 -2.39
N PRO A 10 -9.09 -15.00 -3.40
CA PRO A 10 -9.53 -16.38 -3.17
C PRO A 10 -8.50 -17.20 -2.38
N PHE A 11 -8.96 -17.93 -1.36
CA PHE A 11 -8.10 -18.74 -0.49
C PHE A 11 -7.71 -20.06 -1.17
N ARG A 12 -6.93 -19.95 -2.24
CA ARG A 12 -6.44 -21.10 -3.02
C ARG A 12 -4.91 -21.12 -3.03
N GLY A 13 -4.32 -22.32 -3.01
CA GLY A 13 -2.87 -22.52 -3.12
C GLY A 13 -2.08 -21.61 -2.18
N HIS A 14 -1.04 -20.99 -2.65
CA HIS A 14 -0.17 -20.11 -1.88
C HIS A 14 -0.89 -18.90 -1.27
N ASN A 15 -1.86 -18.28 -1.97
CA ASN A 15 -2.68 -17.21 -1.40
C ASN A 15 -3.42 -17.66 -0.14
N SER A 16 -3.84 -18.91 -0.07
CA SER A 16 -4.50 -19.49 1.12
C SER A 16 -3.57 -19.49 2.33
N VAL A 17 -2.30 -19.83 2.12
CA VAL A 17 -1.28 -19.86 3.18
C VAL A 17 -0.98 -18.46 3.70
N ILE A 18 -0.56 -17.55 2.82
CA ILE A 18 -0.11 -16.21 3.20
C ILE A 18 -1.21 -15.38 3.85
N GLN A 19 -2.45 -15.52 3.39
CA GLN A 19 -3.58 -14.78 3.95
C GLN A 19 -3.98 -15.29 5.34
N ARG A 20 -3.97 -16.62 5.57
CA ARG A 20 -4.18 -17.18 6.90
C ARG A 20 -3.06 -16.79 7.86
N ASN A 21 -1.82 -16.83 7.41
CA ASN A 21 -0.68 -16.38 8.20
C ASN A 21 -0.87 -14.93 8.64
N ALA A 22 -1.25 -14.03 7.72
CA ALA A 22 -1.48 -12.62 8.03
C ALA A 22 -2.60 -12.43 9.05
N LEU A 23 -3.79 -13.00 8.80
CA LEU A 23 -4.95 -12.89 9.70
C LEU A 23 -4.66 -13.44 11.10
N LYS A 24 -3.98 -14.60 11.20
CA LYS A 24 -3.55 -15.17 12.49
C LYS A 24 -2.53 -14.28 13.19
N SER A 25 -1.55 -13.74 12.47
CA SER A 25 -0.53 -12.85 13.06
C SER A 25 -1.17 -11.63 13.73
N TRP A 26 -2.17 -11.00 13.09
CA TRP A 26 -2.88 -9.85 13.66
C TRP A 26 -3.73 -10.22 14.87
N LYS A 27 -4.44 -11.36 14.78
CA LYS A 27 -5.28 -11.83 15.88
C LYS A 27 -4.47 -12.14 17.14
N LEU A 28 -3.21 -12.56 16.98
CA LEU A 28 -2.29 -12.91 18.05
C LEU A 28 -1.48 -11.72 18.61
N LEU A 29 -1.70 -10.50 18.12
CA LEU A 29 -1.03 -9.30 18.65
C LEU A 29 -1.48 -8.97 20.07
N HIS A 30 -2.78 -9.11 20.35
CA HIS A 30 -3.36 -8.85 21.67
C HIS A 30 -4.76 -9.48 21.75
N PRO A 31 -5.19 -9.99 22.92
CA PRO A 31 -6.54 -10.59 23.08
C PRO A 31 -7.70 -9.69 22.65
N ASP A 32 -7.56 -8.37 22.84
CA ASP A 32 -8.55 -7.36 22.49
C ASP A 32 -8.44 -6.83 21.04
N VAL A 33 -7.63 -7.43 20.19
CA VAL A 33 -7.61 -7.11 18.77
C VAL A 33 -8.85 -7.66 18.09
N GLU A 34 -9.59 -6.78 17.39
CA GLU A 34 -10.64 -7.17 16.45
C GLU A 34 -10.04 -7.25 15.04
N VAL A 35 -10.44 -8.25 14.26
CA VAL A 35 -10.09 -8.37 12.84
C VAL A 35 -11.37 -8.56 12.05
N ILE A 36 -11.57 -7.77 10.98
CA ILE A 36 -12.74 -7.83 10.10
C ILE A 36 -12.27 -8.16 8.69
N LEU A 37 -12.70 -9.29 8.15
CA LEU A 37 -12.50 -9.65 6.76
C LEU A 37 -13.73 -9.26 5.93
N PHE A 38 -13.51 -8.38 4.94
CA PHE A 38 -14.51 -7.97 3.98
C PHE A 38 -14.49 -8.86 2.72
N GLY A 39 -15.69 -9.11 2.17
CA GLY A 39 -15.88 -9.84 0.92
C GLY A 39 -16.16 -11.33 1.13
N GLU A 40 -16.73 -11.92 0.11
CA GLU A 40 -17.15 -13.33 0.05
C GLU A 40 -16.31 -14.16 -0.90
N ASP A 41 -15.03 -13.77 -1.09
CA ASP A 41 -14.12 -14.53 -1.94
C ASP A 41 -14.03 -15.99 -1.48
N GLU A 42 -13.80 -16.87 -2.43
CA GLU A 42 -13.75 -18.31 -2.16
C GLU A 42 -12.84 -18.66 -0.99
N GLY A 43 -13.38 -19.42 -0.04
CA GLY A 43 -12.70 -19.82 1.18
C GLY A 43 -12.67 -18.79 2.30
N ALA A 44 -13.17 -17.55 2.10
CA ALA A 44 -13.19 -16.49 3.11
C ALA A 44 -13.94 -16.91 4.37
N ALA A 45 -15.17 -17.43 4.23
CA ALA A 45 -15.98 -17.88 5.37
C ALA A 45 -15.33 -19.02 6.18
N ALA A 46 -14.59 -19.92 5.53
CA ALA A 46 -13.83 -20.97 6.20
C ALA A 46 -12.64 -20.40 6.98
N ALA A 47 -11.88 -19.50 6.37
CA ALA A 47 -10.73 -18.84 7.00
C ALA A 47 -11.16 -18.00 8.22
N VAL A 48 -12.27 -17.28 8.10
CA VAL A 48 -12.86 -16.50 9.20
C VAL A 48 -13.19 -17.38 10.41
N ARG A 49 -13.85 -18.53 10.19
CA ARG A 49 -14.16 -19.48 11.28
C ARG A 49 -12.91 -20.09 11.89
N GLU A 50 -11.94 -20.46 11.05
CA GLU A 50 -10.67 -21.06 11.48
C GLU A 50 -9.89 -20.11 12.39
N VAL A 51 -9.78 -18.83 12.00
CA VAL A 51 -9.00 -17.83 12.73
C VAL A 51 -9.78 -17.23 13.91
N GLY A 52 -11.11 -17.37 13.91
CA GLY A 52 -11.98 -16.78 14.95
C GLY A 52 -12.07 -15.24 14.84
N ILE A 53 -12.30 -14.74 13.63
CA ILE A 53 -12.39 -13.31 13.33
C ILE A 53 -13.80 -12.95 12.79
N ARG A 54 -14.09 -11.66 12.69
CA ARG A 54 -15.36 -11.17 12.16
C ARG A 54 -15.39 -11.21 10.63
N HIS A 55 -16.52 -11.59 10.08
CA HIS A 55 -16.79 -11.57 8.64
C HIS A 55 -17.81 -10.47 8.30
N GLU A 56 -17.46 -9.63 7.33
CA GLU A 56 -18.37 -8.71 6.67
C GLU A 56 -18.42 -9.13 5.19
N PRO A 57 -19.33 -10.03 4.80
CA PRO A 57 -19.28 -10.66 3.47
C PRO A 57 -19.58 -9.68 2.34
N TYR A 58 -20.36 -8.63 2.61
CA TYR A 58 -20.66 -7.63 1.60
C TYR A 58 -19.54 -6.60 1.48
N THR A 59 -19.16 -6.28 0.26
CA THR A 59 -18.32 -5.12 -0.10
C THR A 59 -18.76 -4.57 -1.46
N GLU A 60 -18.74 -3.27 -1.61
CA GLU A 60 -18.98 -2.68 -2.93
C GLU A 60 -17.79 -2.91 -3.86
N LYS A 61 -18.10 -3.26 -5.10
CA LYS A 61 -17.13 -3.48 -6.17
C LYS A 61 -17.39 -2.51 -7.32
N ASN A 62 -16.34 -2.19 -8.06
CA ASN A 62 -16.49 -1.46 -9.31
C ASN A 62 -16.99 -2.39 -10.43
N GLU A 63 -17.16 -1.86 -11.62
CA GLU A 63 -17.62 -2.58 -12.83
C GLU A 63 -16.70 -3.77 -13.23
N SER A 64 -15.43 -3.71 -12.84
CA SER A 64 -14.43 -4.77 -13.08
C SER A 64 -14.34 -5.79 -11.94
N GLY A 65 -15.19 -5.68 -10.91
CA GLY A 65 -15.19 -6.59 -9.76
C GLY A 65 -14.12 -6.30 -8.69
N SER A 66 -13.41 -5.17 -8.76
CA SER A 66 -12.43 -4.77 -7.74
C SER A 66 -13.11 -4.08 -6.56
N ASN A 67 -12.69 -4.40 -5.33
CA ASN A 67 -13.26 -3.86 -4.11
C ASN A 67 -13.00 -2.35 -3.98
N ARG A 68 -14.05 -1.60 -3.63
CA ARG A 68 -14.00 -0.14 -3.44
C ARG A 68 -13.46 0.21 -2.06
N MET A 69 -12.45 1.07 -2.03
CA MET A 69 -11.81 1.57 -0.81
C MET A 69 -12.78 2.39 0.04
N ASP A 70 -13.52 3.31 -0.57
CA ASP A 70 -14.44 4.21 0.12
C ASP A 70 -15.47 3.43 0.94
N TYR A 71 -16.13 2.44 0.33
CA TYR A 71 -17.06 1.58 1.05
C TYR A 71 -16.41 0.88 2.25
N MET A 72 -15.28 0.19 2.02
CA MET A 72 -14.64 -0.57 3.08
C MET A 72 -14.16 0.30 4.24
N PHE A 73 -13.54 1.44 3.96
CA PHE A 73 -13.06 2.36 5.01
C PHE A 73 -14.19 3.01 5.78
N LEU A 74 -15.27 3.44 5.11
CA LEU A 74 -16.44 4.00 5.80
C LEU A 74 -17.18 2.94 6.61
N ARG A 75 -17.43 1.77 6.03
CA ARG A 75 -18.10 0.68 6.71
C ARG A 75 -17.29 0.16 7.90
N ALA A 76 -15.99 -0.01 7.76
CA ALA A 76 -15.12 -0.40 8.88
C ALA A 76 -15.22 0.59 10.04
N GLN A 77 -15.21 1.90 9.77
CA GLN A 77 -15.36 2.92 10.82
C GLN A 77 -16.73 2.87 11.51
N GLN A 78 -17.80 2.47 10.82
CA GLN A 78 -19.13 2.31 11.42
C GLN A 78 -19.23 1.11 12.37
N ILE A 79 -18.61 -0.01 11.98
CA ILE A 79 -18.80 -1.30 12.64
C ILE A 79 -17.66 -1.73 13.56
N ALA A 80 -16.50 -1.08 13.47
CA ALA A 80 -15.34 -1.39 14.30
C ALA A 80 -15.62 -1.10 15.78
N ARG A 81 -15.15 -1.98 16.64
CA ARG A 81 -15.28 -1.86 18.10
C ARG A 81 -14.34 -0.79 18.69
N HIS A 82 -13.25 -0.47 17.99
CA HIS A 82 -12.21 0.41 18.51
C HIS A 82 -12.12 1.75 17.77
N GLU A 83 -11.60 2.77 18.46
CA GLU A 83 -11.34 4.10 17.88
C GLU A 83 -10.12 4.13 16.96
N VAL A 84 -9.21 3.17 17.08
CA VAL A 84 -8.11 3.01 16.14
C VAL A 84 -8.42 1.85 15.22
N LEU A 85 -8.31 2.12 13.93
CA LEU A 85 -8.49 1.13 12.88
C LEU A 85 -7.16 0.93 12.15
N CYS A 86 -6.98 -0.24 11.54
CA CYS A 86 -5.85 -0.51 10.65
C CYS A 86 -6.33 -1.28 9.42
N TYR A 87 -6.27 -0.63 8.25
CA TYR A 87 -6.28 -1.39 7.02
C TYR A 87 -4.90 -2.02 6.82
N SER A 88 -4.87 -3.30 6.45
CA SER A 88 -3.65 -3.96 6.02
C SER A 88 -3.95 -4.90 4.87
N ASN A 89 -3.03 -4.97 3.88
CA ASN A 89 -3.11 -6.00 2.86
C ASN A 89 -3.03 -7.38 3.52
N CYS A 90 -3.84 -8.33 3.04
CA CYS A 90 -4.02 -9.66 3.65
C CYS A 90 -2.82 -10.62 3.44
N ASP A 91 -1.66 -10.08 3.10
CA ASP A 91 -0.38 -10.78 2.93
C ASP A 91 0.74 -10.19 3.83
N ILE A 92 0.38 -9.27 4.72
CA ILE A 92 1.31 -8.59 5.64
C ILE A 92 1.27 -9.25 7.01
N LEU A 93 2.41 -9.78 7.45
CA LEU A 93 2.59 -10.23 8.84
C LEU A 93 3.00 -9.05 9.71
N LEU A 94 2.40 -8.95 10.89
CA LEU A 94 2.76 -7.98 11.91
C LEU A 94 3.09 -8.70 13.21
N MET A 95 4.06 -8.15 13.95
CA MET A 95 4.53 -8.68 15.21
C MET A 95 4.31 -7.67 16.34
N GLN A 96 4.77 -7.98 17.54
CA GLN A 96 4.53 -7.19 18.75
C GLN A 96 5.06 -5.74 18.65
N ASP A 97 6.15 -5.53 17.91
CA ASP A 97 6.72 -4.22 17.62
C ASP A 97 5.70 -3.23 16.99
N PHE A 98 4.73 -3.73 16.25
CA PHE A 98 3.62 -2.92 15.73
C PHE A 98 2.74 -2.36 16.86
N CYS A 99 2.37 -3.19 17.85
CA CYS A 99 1.58 -2.73 18.99
C CYS A 99 2.34 -1.74 19.88
N GLU A 100 3.62 -1.95 20.07
CA GLU A 100 4.51 -1.05 20.82
C GLU A 100 4.62 0.32 20.13
N ALA A 101 4.86 0.31 18.81
CA ALA A 101 4.87 1.52 18.00
C ALA A 101 3.53 2.26 18.04
N LEU A 102 2.41 1.54 17.89
CA LEU A 102 1.06 2.11 17.97
C LEU A 102 0.82 2.74 19.35
N GLY A 103 1.22 2.09 20.44
CA GLY A 103 1.12 2.63 21.79
C GLY A 103 1.83 3.97 21.93
N ARG A 104 3.06 4.06 21.42
CA ARG A 104 3.86 5.31 21.44
C ARG A 104 3.22 6.43 20.60
N VAL A 105 2.68 6.09 19.41
CA VAL A 105 1.99 7.06 18.56
C VAL A 105 0.71 7.57 19.21
N LYS A 106 -0.10 6.69 19.79
CA LYS A 106 -1.34 7.05 20.51
C LYS A 106 -1.11 7.93 21.73
N THR A 107 0.01 7.76 22.41
CA THR A 107 0.37 8.61 23.55
C THR A 107 0.67 10.04 23.11
N ALA A 108 1.23 10.22 21.91
CA ALA A 108 1.62 11.53 21.39
C ALA A 108 0.48 12.24 20.63
N HIS A 109 -0.40 11.47 19.97
CA HIS A 109 -1.42 12.02 19.08
C HIS A 109 -2.78 11.34 19.27
N SER A 110 -3.82 12.13 19.43
CA SER A 110 -5.21 11.65 19.46
C SER A 110 -5.72 11.30 18.05
N ASN A 111 -5.30 12.07 17.05
CA ASN A 111 -5.63 11.83 15.64
C ASN A 111 -4.34 11.70 14.85
N PHE A 112 -4.20 10.60 14.11
CA PHE A 112 -2.97 10.28 13.37
C PHE A 112 -3.23 9.28 12.24
N LEU A 113 -2.29 9.22 11.30
CA LEU A 113 -2.06 8.10 10.41
C LEU A 113 -0.66 7.52 10.68
N MET A 114 -0.56 6.24 11.02
CA MET A 114 0.68 5.50 11.20
C MET A 114 0.88 4.56 10.02
N VAL A 115 2.03 4.67 9.35
CA VAL A 115 2.44 3.87 8.20
C VAL A 115 3.90 3.46 8.33
N GLY A 116 4.31 2.45 7.59
CA GLY A 116 5.72 2.07 7.53
C GLY A 116 6.02 1.20 6.31
N ARG A 117 7.32 1.11 6.00
CA ARG A 117 7.83 0.30 4.90
C ARG A 117 7.73 -1.17 5.25
N ARG A 118 7.47 -1.98 4.24
CA ARG A 118 7.46 -3.43 4.37
C ARG A 118 8.82 -4.05 4.07
N TRP A 119 9.00 -5.26 4.56
CA TRP A 119 10.07 -6.18 4.20
C TRP A 119 9.49 -7.30 3.34
N ASP A 120 10.01 -7.50 2.14
CA ASP A 120 9.65 -8.65 1.32
C ASP A 120 10.45 -9.87 1.79
N ALA A 121 9.77 -10.99 2.03
CA ALA A 121 10.37 -12.26 2.43
C ALA A 121 9.65 -13.46 1.81
N GLU A 122 10.38 -14.54 1.60
CA GLU A 122 9.85 -15.82 1.10
C GLU A 122 9.26 -16.61 2.26
N ILE A 123 7.92 -16.62 2.36
CA ILE A 123 7.16 -17.39 3.35
C ILE A 123 6.18 -18.27 2.59
N ASN A 124 6.57 -19.53 2.37
CA ASN A 124 5.83 -20.44 1.51
C ASN A 124 4.92 -21.41 2.28
N GLU A 125 5.11 -21.52 3.60
CA GLU A 125 4.43 -22.49 4.46
C GLU A 125 3.60 -21.79 5.54
N PRO A 126 2.61 -22.48 6.12
CA PRO A 126 1.93 -22.02 7.33
C PRO A 126 2.92 -21.79 8.47
N LEU A 127 2.85 -20.62 9.10
CA LEU A 127 3.67 -20.31 10.28
C LEU A 127 3.20 -21.13 11.48
N GLN A 128 4.15 -21.63 12.27
CA GLN A 128 3.89 -22.42 13.46
C GLN A 128 3.58 -21.52 14.66
N PHE A 129 2.40 -20.92 14.68
CA PHE A 129 1.98 -19.95 15.70
C PHE A 129 1.91 -20.52 17.11
N GLU A 130 1.84 -21.82 17.27
CA GLU A 130 1.83 -22.55 18.55
C GLU A 130 3.21 -22.51 19.25
N ARG A 131 4.27 -22.24 18.49
CA ARG A 131 5.62 -22.09 19.03
C ARG A 131 5.77 -20.72 19.68
N ASN A 132 6.26 -20.68 20.90
CA ASN A 132 6.50 -19.42 21.60
C ASN A 132 7.54 -18.52 20.91
N ASP A 133 8.44 -19.10 20.13
CA ASP A 133 9.56 -18.42 19.46
C ASP A 133 9.28 -18.04 17.99
N TRP A 134 8.08 -18.26 17.47
CA TRP A 134 7.78 -18.01 16.06
C TRP A 134 8.08 -16.56 15.62
N ARG A 135 7.82 -15.58 16.50
CA ARG A 135 8.11 -14.15 16.20
C ARG A 135 9.61 -13.89 16.08
N ALA A 136 10.40 -14.49 16.98
CA ALA A 136 11.85 -14.35 16.97
C ALA A 136 12.45 -15.00 15.72
N GLN A 137 12.00 -16.20 15.37
CA GLN A 137 12.43 -16.91 14.16
C GLN A 137 12.08 -16.13 12.88
N LEU A 138 10.84 -15.64 12.76
CA LEU A 138 10.41 -14.82 11.64
C LEU A 138 11.25 -13.54 11.51
N ARG A 139 11.47 -12.85 12.63
CA ARG A 139 12.29 -11.64 12.67
C ARG A 139 13.72 -11.89 12.22
N GLU A 140 14.35 -12.95 12.72
CA GLU A 140 15.69 -13.35 12.32
C GLU A 140 15.77 -13.69 10.84
N GLN A 141 14.85 -14.50 10.32
CA GLN A 141 14.77 -14.84 8.91
C GLN A 141 14.64 -13.56 8.04
N VAL A 142 13.74 -12.66 8.39
CA VAL A 142 13.50 -11.42 7.63
C VAL A 142 14.71 -10.50 7.66
N LEU A 143 15.38 -10.36 8.78
CA LEU A 143 16.59 -9.53 8.88
C LEU A 143 17.78 -10.11 8.12
N ARG A 144 17.86 -11.44 8.00
CA ARG A 144 18.93 -12.14 7.27
C ARG A 144 18.69 -12.17 5.77
N GLU A 145 17.47 -12.45 5.32
CA GLU A 145 17.14 -12.79 3.93
C GLU A 145 16.17 -11.80 3.27
N GLY A 146 15.42 -11.05 4.07
CA GLY A 146 14.42 -10.13 3.58
C GLY A 146 15.00 -8.85 3.01
N LYS A 147 14.16 -8.15 2.24
CA LYS A 147 14.52 -6.88 1.62
C LYS A 147 13.53 -5.79 2.01
N GLN A 148 14.00 -4.79 2.75
CA GLN A 148 13.17 -3.62 3.03
C GLN A 148 12.91 -2.82 1.75
N ARG A 149 11.63 -2.53 1.49
CA ARG A 149 11.22 -1.82 0.28
C ARG A 149 11.36 -0.31 0.43
N THR A 150 11.29 0.39 -0.71
CA THR A 150 11.31 1.86 -0.76
C THR A 150 10.02 2.46 -0.16
N PRO A 151 10.00 3.76 0.19
CA PRO A 151 8.83 4.41 0.79
C PRO A 151 7.55 4.42 -0.05
N ASP A 152 7.61 3.98 -1.29
CA ASP A 152 6.46 3.90 -2.19
C ASP A 152 5.58 2.66 -1.93
N TYR A 153 6.08 1.68 -1.16
CA TYR A 153 5.37 0.45 -0.83
C TYR A 153 4.73 0.58 0.55
N ILE A 154 3.42 0.84 0.57
CA ILE A 154 2.63 1.09 1.78
C ILE A 154 1.51 0.06 1.83
N ASP A 155 1.58 -0.88 2.74
CA ASP A 155 0.67 -2.01 2.78
C ASP A 155 -0.16 -2.08 4.06
N TYR A 156 0.07 -1.17 5.03
CA TYR A 156 -0.73 -1.03 6.23
C TYR A 156 -0.88 0.43 6.66
N PHE A 157 -2.04 0.76 7.19
CA PHE A 157 -2.49 2.11 7.56
C PHE A 157 -3.24 2.04 8.87
N ALA A 158 -2.57 2.33 10.00
CA ALA A 158 -3.25 2.45 11.27
C ALA A 158 -3.63 3.91 11.52
N PHE A 159 -4.90 4.18 11.82
CA PHE A 159 -5.41 5.52 11.90
C PHE A 159 -6.50 5.67 12.96
N SER A 160 -6.66 6.88 13.49
CA SER A 160 -7.77 7.23 14.36
C SER A 160 -9.04 7.39 13.55
N ARG A 161 -10.19 6.94 14.09
CA ARG A 161 -11.49 7.11 13.47
C ARG A 161 -11.72 8.57 13.06
N GLY A 162 -12.22 8.79 11.86
CA GLY A 162 -12.51 10.12 11.33
C GLY A 162 -11.35 10.85 10.65
N VAL A 163 -10.11 10.34 10.69
CA VAL A 163 -8.92 10.98 10.08
C VAL A 163 -9.10 11.31 8.60
N PHE A 164 -9.87 10.53 7.86
CA PHE A 164 -10.10 10.76 6.44
C PHE A 164 -11.37 11.58 6.14
N GLY A 165 -12.14 11.98 7.17
CA GLY A 165 -13.45 12.60 6.99
C GLY A 165 -14.53 11.62 6.53
N GLY A 166 -15.68 12.17 6.10
CA GLY A 166 -16.83 11.38 5.70
C GLY A 166 -16.90 11.04 4.21
N GLU A 167 -16.11 11.72 3.37
CA GLU A 167 -16.11 11.53 1.92
C GLU A 167 -14.76 10.97 1.44
N LEU A 168 -14.82 9.77 0.90
CA LEU A 168 -13.68 9.10 0.27
C LEU A 168 -14.00 8.87 -1.20
N PRO A 169 -13.04 9.07 -2.11
CA PRO A 169 -13.26 8.80 -3.52
C PRO A 169 -13.35 7.29 -3.78
N PRO A 170 -14.08 6.86 -4.82
CA PRO A 170 -14.28 5.45 -5.14
C PRO A 170 -13.03 4.81 -5.77
N LEU A 171 -11.92 4.89 -5.05
CA LEU A 171 -10.68 4.21 -5.40
C LEU A 171 -10.82 2.71 -5.19
N VAL A 172 -10.11 1.91 -5.98
CA VAL A 172 -10.15 0.46 -5.83
C VAL A 172 -8.84 -0.06 -5.23
N VAL A 173 -8.96 -0.99 -4.28
CA VAL A 173 -7.80 -1.68 -3.68
C VAL A 173 -7.22 -2.72 -4.64
N GLY A 174 -5.95 -3.10 -4.43
CA GLY A 174 -5.25 -4.04 -5.31
C GLY A 174 -4.80 -3.41 -6.63
N ARG A 175 -4.86 -2.10 -6.76
CA ARG A 175 -4.27 -1.28 -7.83
C ARG A 175 -3.44 -0.18 -7.18
N VAL A 176 -2.58 0.47 -7.96
CA VAL A 176 -1.75 1.58 -7.46
C VAL A 176 -2.56 2.84 -7.17
N PHE A 177 -1.99 3.75 -6.41
CA PHE A 177 -2.40 5.13 -6.11
C PHE A 177 -3.40 5.33 -4.97
N TRP A 178 -4.23 4.37 -4.57
CA TRP A 178 -5.13 4.54 -3.44
C TRP A 178 -4.35 4.67 -2.11
N ASP A 179 -3.28 3.90 -1.97
CA ASP A 179 -2.34 3.93 -0.85
C ASP A 179 -1.64 5.29 -0.71
N ASN A 180 -1.15 5.82 -1.82
CA ASN A 180 -0.53 7.14 -1.88
C ASN A 180 -1.52 8.28 -1.60
N TRP A 181 -2.78 8.15 -2.09
CA TRP A 181 -3.86 9.08 -1.80
C TRP A 181 -4.21 9.10 -0.32
N THR A 182 -4.25 7.95 0.34
CA THR A 182 -4.53 7.82 1.77
C THR A 182 -3.54 8.63 2.63
N VAL A 183 -2.25 8.57 2.31
CA VAL A 183 -1.21 9.39 2.97
C VAL A 183 -1.42 10.88 2.70
N TRP A 184 -1.76 11.24 1.46
CA TRP A 184 -2.06 12.62 1.11
C TRP A 184 -3.26 13.13 1.88
N LYS A 185 -4.36 12.39 1.94
CA LYS A 185 -5.61 12.81 2.57
C LYS A 185 -5.45 13.10 4.05
N ALA A 186 -4.77 12.22 4.79
CA ALA A 186 -4.50 12.44 6.21
C ALA A 186 -3.68 13.72 6.45
N ARG A 187 -2.68 13.98 5.59
CA ARG A 187 -1.87 15.19 5.67
C ARG A 187 -2.61 16.46 5.27
N ASP A 188 -3.44 16.39 4.23
CA ASP A 188 -4.27 17.50 3.75
C ASP A 188 -5.29 17.93 4.82
N ALA A 189 -5.81 16.95 5.56
CA ALA A 189 -6.67 17.18 6.72
C ALA A 189 -5.91 17.70 7.96
N GLY A 190 -4.60 17.93 7.88
CA GLY A 190 -3.79 18.47 8.97
C GLY A 190 -3.36 17.45 10.02
N HIS A 191 -3.62 16.16 9.81
CA HIS A 191 -3.25 15.12 10.78
C HIS A 191 -1.78 14.71 10.66
N PRO A 192 -1.12 14.38 11.79
CA PRO A 192 0.21 13.79 11.77
C PRO A 192 0.19 12.47 10.97
N VAL A 193 1.17 12.32 10.08
CA VAL A 193 1.51 11.04 9.46
C VAL A 193 2.85 10.59 10.04
N VAL A 194 2.84 9.44 10.69
CA VAL A 194 4.00 8.91 11.41
C VAL A 194 4.59 7.72 10.65
N ASP A 195 5.84 7.85 10.23
CA ASP A 195 6.62 6.75 9.67
C ASP A 195 7.22 5.91 10.81
N VAL A 196 6.79 4.66 10.91
CA VAL A 196 7.28 3.69 11.91
C VAL A 196 8.24 2.64 11.32
N SER A 197 8.76 2.86 10.12
CA SER A 197 9.64 1.90 9.43
C SER A 197 10.90 1.51 10.18
N ALA A 198 11.37 2.36 11.13
CA ALA A 198 12.53 2.06 11.95
C ALA A 198 12.18 1.23 13.21
N ALA A 199 10.90 1.20 13.59
CA ALA A 199 10.42 0.55 14.81
C ALA A 199 9.64 -0.75 14.53
N VAL A 200 9.09 -0.92 13.32
CA VAL A 200 8.21 -2.03 12.94
C VAL A 200 8.79 -2.83 11.79
N ILE A 201 8.82 -4.13 11.94
CA ILE A 201 9.10 -5.08 10.86
C ILE A 201 7.76 -5.64 10.36
N ALA A 202 7.18 -4.98 9.34
CA ALA A 202 6.03 -5.48 8.61
C ALA A 202 6.51 -6.39 7.47
N VAL A 203 6.10 -7.65 7.45
CA VAL A 203 6.62 -8.65 6.50
C VAL A 203 5.58 -8.93 5.42
N HIS A 204 5.91 -8.57 4.18
CA HIS A 204 5.15 -8.97 3.02
C HIS A 204 5.62 -10.35 2.57
N GLN A 205 4.71 -11.30 2.56
CA GLN A 205 4.95 -12.65 2.08
C GLN A 205 4.93 -12.64 0.56
N ASN A 206 6.09 -12.90 -0.07
CA ASN A 206 6.23 -12.83 -1.52
C ASN A 206 5.26 -13.78 -2.21
N HIS A 207 4.63 -13.29 -3.26
CA HIS A 207 3.75 -14.07 -4.11
C HIS A 207 3.80 -13.55 -5.55
N ASP A 208 3.36 -14.37 -6.49
CA ASP A 208 3.18 -13.95 -7.87
C ASP A 208 1.89 -13.11 -8.07
N TYR A 209 1.74 -12.57 -9.26
CA TYR A 209 0.54 -11.85 -9.70
C TYR A 209 -0.36 -12.73 -10.59
N GLY A 210 -0.22 -14.06 -10.49
CA GLY A 210 -0.92 -15.02 -11.35
C GLY A 210 -2.44 -14.97 -11.26
N HIS A 211 -2.99 -14.37 -10.18
CA HIS A 211 -4.42 -14.13 -10.01
C HIS A 211 -4.98 -12.98 -10.89
N VAL A 212 -4.12 -12.15 -11.47
CA VAL A 212 -4.52 -11.04 -12.35
C VAL A 212 -4.12 -11.38 -13.79
N PRO A 213 -5.07 -11.43 -14.75
CA PRO A 213 -4.71 -11.55 -16.17
C PRO A 213 -3.72 -10.45 -16.55
N GLN A 214 -2.64 -10.80 -17.27
CA GLN A 214 -1.50 -9.92 -17.58
C GLN A 214 -0.64 -9.52 -16.36
N GLY A 215 -0.90 -10.08 -15.17
CA GLY A 215 -0.04 -9.97 -14.01
C GLY A 215 0.25 -8.53 -13.58
N LYS A 216 1.51 -8.28 -13.24
CA LYS A 216 2.03 -6.98 -12.76
C LYS A 216 1.68 -5.81 -13.68
N GLN A 217 1.71 -6.00 -15.00
CA GLN A 217 1.47 -4.93 -15.96
C GLN A 217 0.06 -4.33 -15.82
N ARG A 218 -0.96 -5.16 -15.63
CA ARG A 218 -2.34 -4.69 -15.43
C ARG A 218 -2.53 -3.98 -14.09
N VAL A 219 -1.86 -4.45 -13.04
CA VAL A 219 -1.94 -3.83 -11.71
C VAL A 219 -1.39 -2.40 -11.71
N TYR A 220 -0.27 -2.16 -12.42
CA TYR A 220 0.43 -0.87 -12.39
C TYR A 220 0.03 0.07 -13.53
N TYR A 221 -0.37 -0.45 -14.69
CA TYR A 221 -0.59 0.35 -15.92
C TYR A 221 -1.94 0.07 -16.58
N GLY A 222 -2.78 -0.78 -16.00
CA GLY A 222 -4.10 -1.10 -16.52
C GLY A 222 -5.09 0.06 -16.37
N GLU A 223 -6.26 -0.12 -16.94
CA GLU A 223 -7.33 0.89 -16.94
C GLU A 223 -7.77 1.29 -15.52
N GLU A 224 -7.88 0.32 -14.60
CA GLU A 224 -8.24 0.60 -13.21
C GLU A 224 -7.15 1.40 -12.46
N ALA A 225 -5.87 1.18 -12.76
CA ALA A 225 -4.78 1.99 -12.21
C ALA A 225 -4.85 3.43 -12.74
N ARG A 226 -5.14 3.60 -14.04
CA ARG A 226 -5.37 4.92 -14.62
C ARG A 226 -6.58 5.61 -13.99
N ARG A 227 -7.69 4.89 -13.83
CA ARG A 227 -8.90 5.42 -13.16
C ARG A 227 -8.62 5.84 -11.71
N ASN A 228 -7.89 5.01 -10.95
CA ASN A 228 -7.45 5.40 -9.61
C ASN A 228 -6.64 6.71 -9.62
N TYR A 229 -5.73 6.87 -10.58
CA TYR A 229 -4.94 8.09 -10.71
C TYR A 229 -5.80 9.33 -10.96
N GLU A 230 -6.78 9.22 -11.86
CA GLU A 230 -7.71 10.29 -12.21
C GLU A 230 -8.62 10.64 -11.02
N VAL A 231 -9.22 9.63 -10.39
CA VAL A 231 -10.12 9.76 -9.23
C VAL A 231 -9.37 10.31 -8.00
N ALA A 232 -8.11 9.93 -7.81
CA ALA A 232 -7.25 10.50 -6.77
C ALA A 232 -6.95 11.98 -6.98
N GLY A 233 -7.24 12.57 -8.14
CA GLY A 233 -6.88 13.95 -8.47
C GLY A 233 -5.44 14.10 -8.96
N GLY A 234 -4.85 13.00 -9.45
CA GLY A 234 -3.53 12.95 -10.06
C GLY A 234 -2.39 13.13 -9.05
N TRP A 235 -1.19 13.35 -9.57
CA TRP A 235 0.05 13.38 -8.80
C TRP A 235 0.08 14.38 -7.62
N LYS A 236 -0.72 15.43 -7.66
CA LYS A 236 -0.82 16.43 -6.60
C LYS A 236 -1.33 15.84 -5.29
N HIS A 237 -2.15 14.82 -5.37
CA HIS A 237 -2.77 14.14 -4.24
C HIS A 237 -2.12 12.81 -3.91
N LEU A 238 -0.90 12.55 -4.38
CA LEU A 238 -0.17 11.33 -4.09
C LEU A 238 1.03 11.62 -3.19
N ARG A 239 1.15 10.86 -2.11
CA ARG A 239 2.26 10.93 -1.15
C ARG A 239 2.77 9.53 -0.81
N THR A 240 3.97 9.46 -0.30
CA THR A 240 4.61 8.22 0.12
C THR A 240 4.98 8.30 1.60
N ILE A 241 5.51 7.23 2.19
CA ILE A 241 6.04 7.22 3.55
C ILE A 241 7.11 8.33 3.74
N ALA A 242 7.89 8.65 2.70
CA ALA A 242 8.88 9.74 2.77
C ALA A 242 8.25 11.12 3.02
N ASP A 243 6.94 11.26 2.81
CA ASP A 243 6.17 12.48 3.10
C ASP A 243 5.60 12.54 4.51
N ALA A 244 5.82 11.52 5.34
CA ALA A 244 5.41 11.52 6.73
C ALA A 244 5.88 12.79 7.45
N THR A 245 5.07 13.28 8.39
CA THR A 245 5.40 14.49 9.18
C THR A 245 6.44 14.19 10.24
N GLU A 246 6.38 12.98 10.78
CA GLU A 246 7.23 12.48 11.85
C GLU A 246 7.74 11.08 11.57
N VAL A 247 8.80 10.71 12.26
CA VAL A 247 9.40 9.36 12.24
C VAL A 247 9.51 8.87 13.68
N LEU A 248 9.05 7.65 13.94
CA LEU A 248 9.23 6.98 15.22
C LEU A 248 10.62 6.32 15.27
N ARG A 249 11.44 6.74 16.22
CA ARG A 249 12.76 6.18 16.51
C ARG A 249 12.81 5.61 17.93
N GLU A 250 13.92 5.01 18.31
CA GLU A 250 14.12 4.50 19.67
C GLU A 250 13.89 5.60 20.73
N GLU A 251 14.41 6.79 20.49
CA GLU A 251 14.31 7.93 21.42
C GLU A 251 12.93 8.62 21.43
N GLY A 252 12.01 8.22 20.57
CA GLY A 252 10.69 8.82 20.46
C GLY A 252 10.33 9.32 19.05
N LEU A 253 9.23 10.07 18.99
CA LEU A 253 8.79 10.73 17.77
C LEU A 253 9.70 11.92 17.46
N LYS A 254 10.13 12.04 16.22
CA LYS A 254 10.97 13.13 15.72
C LYS A 254 10.37 13.71 14.44
N PRO A 255 10.45 15.02 14.23
CA PRO A 255 10.07 15.61 12.95
C PRO A 255 10.85 14.98 11.79
N ASN A 256 10.16 14.67 10.69
CA ASN A 256 10.80 14.11 9.48
C ASN A 256 11.55 15.22 8.73
N ARG A 257 12.82 15.40 9.02
CA ARG A 257 13.68 16.41 8.37
C ARG A 257 13.92 16.12 6.89
N LEU A 258 13.86 14.85 6.47
CA LEU A 258 14.07 14.44 5.08
C LEU A 258 12.85 14.73 4.18
N ARG A 259 11.69 15.05 4.76
CA ARG A 259 10.46 15.37 4.01
C ARG A 259 10.66 16.48 2.98
N ARG A 260 11.39 17.54 3.33
CA ARG A 260 11.63 18.66 2.41
C ARG A 260 12.36 18.21 1.14
N TRP A 261 13.33 17.31 1.27
CA TRP A 261 14.04 16.73 0.14
C TRP A 261 13.16 15.79 -0.70
N ALA A 262 12.34 14.96 -0.08
CA ALA A 262 11.38 14.11 -0.77
C ALA A 262 10.38 14.93 -1.60
N VAL A 263 9.87 16.01 -1.02
CA VAL A 263 8.98 16.96 -1.69
C VAL A 263 9.72 17.65 -2.85
N ALA A 264 10.90 18.21 -2.64
CA ALA A 264 11.70 18.86 -3.69
C ALA A 264 12.00 17.89 -4.84
N LYS A 265 12.45 16.67 -4.53
CA LYS A 265 12.72 15.63 -5.53
C LYS A 265 11.49 15.28 -6.36
N ARG A 266 10.31 15.24 -5.73
CA ARG A 266 9.03 14.99 -6.43
C ARG A 266 8.71 16.13 -7.39
N TYR A 267 8.81 17.40 -6.97
CA TYR A 267 8.56 18.55 -7.84
C TYR A 267 9.55 18.60 -9.02
N VAL A 268 10.83 18.34 -8.77
CA VAL A 268 11.84 18.26 -9.84
C VAL A 268 11.49 17.13 -10.83
N ARG A 269 11.16 15.93 -10.33
CA ARG A 269 10.76 14.81 -11.19
C ARG A 269 9.50 15.12 -12.00
N GLN A 270 8.54 15.81 -11.40
CA GLN A 270 7.31 16.22 -12.08
C GLN A 270 7.58 17.30 -13.13
N ALA A 271 8.39 18.32 -12.81
CA ALA A 271 8.80 19.33 -13.76
C ALA A 271 9.51 18.70 -14.98
N TRP A 272 10.40 17.71 -14.75
CA TRP A 272 11.04 16.95 -15.82
C TRP A 272 10.04 16.13 -16.65
N ARG A 273 9.02 15.53 -16.02
CA ARG A 273 7.96 14.81 -16.76
C ARG A 273 7.16 15.74 -17.65
N VAL A 274 6.69 16.88 -17.11
CA VAL A 274 5.98 17.90 -17.88
C VAL A 274 6.87 18.42 -19.02
N LEU A 275 8.10 18.80 -18.73
CA LEU A 275 9.03 19.29 -19.74
C LEU A 275 9.26 18.26 -20.85
N PHE A 276 9.50 17.01 -20.47
CA PHE A 276 9.82 15.95 -21.43
C PHE A 276 8.61 15.51 -22.25
N TYR A 277 7.49 15.16 -21.59
CA TYR A 277 6.33 14.57 -22.26
C TYR A 277 5.42 15.61 -22.91
N ASP A 278 5.26 16.79 -22.31
CA ASP A 278 4.33 17.80 -22.79
C ASP A 278 4.98 18.80 -23.75
N LEU A 279 6.30 18.97 -23.71
CA LEU A 279 7.02 19.93 -24.55
C LEU A 279 8.05 19.27 -25.47
N ILE A 280 8.99 18.49 -24.91
CA ILE A 280 10.12 17.96 -25.70
C ILE A 280 9.66 16.84 -26.64
N GLN A 281 8.86 15.89 -26.14
CA GLN A 281 8.44 14.75 -26.94
C GLN A 281 7.54 15.13 -28.13
N PRO A 282 6.49 15.98 -27.96
CA PRO A 282 5.71 16.47 -29.11
C PRO A 282 6.54 17.24 -30.10
N LEU A 283 7.43 18.13 -29.64
CA LEU A 283 8.35 18.87 -30.50
C LEU A 283 9.27 17.92 -31.30
N TRP A 284 9.79 16.88 -30.64
CA TRP A 284 10.61 15.86 -31.28
C TRP A 284 9.82 15.09 -32.35
N PHE A 285 8.58 14.68 -32.05
CA PHE A 285 7.73 14.02 -33.06
C PHE A 285 7.34 14.96 -34.20
N PHE A 286 7.11 16.24 -33.93
CA PHE A 286 6.88 17.25 -34.95
C PHE A 286 8.09 17.40 -35.89
N VAL A 287 9.30 17.55 -35.33
CA VAL A 287 10.55 17.64 -36.09
C VAL A 287 10.80 16.34 -36.90
N LEU A 288 10.56 15.16 -36.32
CA LEU A 288 10.65 13.91 -37.05
C LEU A 288 9.60 13.80 -38.16
N GLY A 289 8.38 14.33 -37.92
CA GLY A 289 7.31 14.38 -38.90
C GLY A 289 7.70 15.20 -40.14
N ILE A 290 8.32 16.35 -39.93
CA ILE A 290 8.82 17.21 -40.99
C ILE A 290 10.03 16.61 -41.71
N THR A 291 10.94 15.98 -40.96
CA THR A 291 12.20 15.47 -41.53
C THR A 291 12.06 14.05 -42.13
N ARG A 292 11.02 13.29 -41.78
CA ARG A 292 10.80 11.93 -42.30
C ARG A 292 10.74 11.84 -43.83
N PRO A 293 10.00 12.69 -44.55
CA PRO A 293 9.97 12.63 -46.02
C PRO A 293 11.34 12.98 -46.61
N VAL A 294 12.07 13.93 -46.04
CA VAL A 294 13.41 14.32 -46.49
C VAL A 294 14.42 13.19 -46.24
N ARG A 295 14.38 12.58 -45.05
CA ARG A 295 15.26 11.43 -44.70
C ARG A 295 14.97 10.20 -45.55
N ARG A 296 13.70 9.93 -45.89
CA ARG A 296 13.33 8.86 -46.81
C ARG A 296 13.88 9.11 -48.22
N ALA A 297 13.79 10.35 -48.69
CA ALA A 297 14.32 10.73 -50.00
C ALA A 297 15.85 10.62 -50.06
N LEU A 298 16.55 10.81 -48.94
CA LEU A 298 18.02 10.70 -48.81
C LEU A 298 18.48 9.30 -48.41
N GLY A 299 17.60 8.27 -48.31
CA GLY A 299 17.98 6.91 -47.93
C GLY A 299 18.52 6.76 -46.49
N LEU A 300 18.33 7.75 -45.63
CA LEU A 300 18.83 7.74 -44.25
C LEU A 300 17.89 6.91 -43.34
N ARG A 301 18.48 6.01 -42.53
CA ARG A 301 17.71 5.22 -41.54
C ARG A 301 16.94 6.13 -40.60
N THR A 302 15.63 5.92 -40.45
CA THR A 302 14.80 6.57 -39.44
C THR A 302 15.19 6.04 -38.07
N GLY A 303 15.90 6.85 -37.28
CA GLY A 303 16.25 6.51 -35.89
C GLY A 303 14.98 6.30 -35.05
N THR A 304 14.85 5.13 -34.49
CA THR A 304 13.91 4.88 -33.39
C THR A 304 14.49 5.50 -32.14
N LEU A 305 13.68 6.24 -31.38
CA LEU A 305 14.08 6.65 -30.03
C LEU A 305 14.51 5.39 -29.24
N PRO A 306 15.63 5.44 -28.52
CA PRO A 306 15.92 4.37 -27.59
C PRO A 306 14.73 4.27 -26.62
N ARG A 307 14.11 3.10 -26.57
CA ARG A 307 13.14 2.80 -25.52
C ARG A 307 13.80 3.15 -24.20
N SER A 308 13.23 4.11 -23.48
CA SER A 308 13.64 4.39 -22.13
C SER A 308 13.71 3.05 -21.39
N ARG A 309 14.91 2.65 -20.95
CA ARG A 309 15.01 1.54 -20.00
C ARG A 309 14.24 2.00 -18.77
N GLU A 310 13.06 1.46 -18.62
CA GLU A 310 12.31 1.53 -17.38
C GLU A 310 13.18 0.91 -16.28
N LYS A 311 13.84 1.75 -15.53
CA LYS A 311 14.26 1.40 -14.18
C LYS A 311 13.16 1.90 -13.27
N VAL A 312 12.33 0.94 -12.87
CA VAL A 312 11.39 1.01 -11.76
C VAL A 312 12.11 1.36 -10.44
#